data_8cb5dc007c8b95dfa61e4b025e152477
#
_entry.id   8cb5dc007c8b95dfa61e4b025e152477
#
_cell.length_a   1.000
_cell.length_b   1.000
_cell.length_c   1.000
_cell.angle_alpha   90.00
_cell.angle_beta   90.00
_cell.angle_gamma   90.00
#
_symmetry.space_group_name_H-M   'P 1'
#
loop_
_entity.id
_entity.type
_entity.pdbx_description
1 polymer ?
#
loop_
_entity_poly.entity_id
_entity_poly.type
_entity_poly.pdbx_seq_one_letter_code
_entity_poly.pdbx_strand_id
1 'polypeptide(L)'
;MRRVATILFIFIIVITVHGCHKKTEEDRVSKVITDIQAAAEEKDVKKIMNNLSKTYSDPQGFNYETIKSLLLGYFFIHPKISFYINNLKISIENTSAKAVIRAVLTSGNKTGSVTDIVPQSLGMYDFYVSLKKESNGWKVTSAEWTHVEMMNTGEADDS
;
A
#
# COMPACT_ATOMS: atom_id res chain seq x y z
N MET A 1 47.46 25.84 -21.42
CA MET A 1 46.96 24.49 -21.75
C MET A 1 46.87 23.53 -20.55
N ARG A 2 47.87 23.47 -19.65
CA ARG A 2 47.85 22.57 -18.46
C ARG A 2 46.71 22.90 -17.46
N ARG A 3 46.35 24.16 -17.27
CA ARG A 3 45.28 24.56 -16.30
C ARG A 3 43.86 24.25 -16.77
N VAL A 4 43.63 24.28 -18.08
CA VAL A 4 42.33 23.91 -18.69
C VAL A 4 42.08 22.42 -18.59
N ALA A 5 43.12 21.59 -18.81
CA ALA A 5 43.04 20.15 -18.67
C ALA A 5 42.71 19.71 -17.21
N THR A 6 43.25 20.42 -16.21
CA THR A 6 43.01 20.14 -14.78
C THR A 6 41.54 20.46 -14.39
N ILE A 7 41.00 21.56 -14.93
CA ILE A 7 39.59 21.94 -14.66
C ILE A 7 38.63 20.94 -15.34
N LEU A 8 38.95 20.48 -16.53
CA LEU A 8 38.13 19.48 -17.26
C LEU A 8 38.12 18.13 -16.51
N PHE A 9 39.24 17.74 -15.90
CA PHE A 9 39.37 16.49 -15.15
C PHE A 9 38.60 16.54 -13.82
N ILE A 10 38.53 17.70 -13.16
CA ILE A 10 37.72 17.89 -11.93
C ILE A 10 36.23 17.86 -12.26
N PHE A 11 35.82 18.40 -13.42
CA PHE A 11 34.41 18.40 -13.84
C PHE A 11 33.88 16.99 -14.17
N ILE A 12 34.73 16.10 -14.69
CA ILE A 12 34.37 14.70 -14.98
C ILE A 12 34.19 13.87 -13.71
N ILE A 13 34.94 14.17 -12.63
CA ILE A 13 34.83 13.43 -11.36
C ILE A 13 33.50 13.75 -10.63
N VAL A 14 32.93 14.93 -10.80
CA VAL A 14 31.68 15.35 -10.14
C VAL A 14 30.44 14.66 -10.71
N ILE A 15 30.49 14.14 -11.94
CA ILE A 15 29.33 13.51 -12.60
C ILE A 15 29.12 12.04 -12.18
N THR A 16 30.07 11.39 -11.52
CA THR A 16 30.01 9.96 -11.20
C THR A 16 29.34 9.60 -9.86
N VAL A 17 28.83 10.58 -9.10
CA VAL A 17 28.14 10.34 -7.81
C VAL A 17 26.62 10.39 -7.97
N HIS A 18 26.07 9.97 -9.10
CA HIS A 18 24.67 9.59 -9.16
C HIS A 18 24.56 8.18 -8.61
N GLY A 19 24.61 8.09 -7.28
CA GLY A 19 24.40 6.83 -6.55
C GLY A 19 23.08 6.23 -6.97
N CYS A 20 23.14 5.11 -7.66
CA CYS A 20 22.00 4.24 -7.89
C CYS A 20 21.47 3.85 -6.49
N HIS A 21 20.43 4.52 -6.00
CA HIS A 21 19.81 4.20 -4.73
C HIS A 21 19.25 2.78 -4.84
N LYS A 22 20.00 1.81 -4.31
CA LYS A 22 19.51 0.41 -4.26
C LYS A 22 18.23 0.44 -3.43
N LYS A 23 17.12 0.08 -4.07
CA LYS A 23 15.83 -0.06 -3.38
C LYS A 23 16.01 -0.96 -2.16
N THR A 24 15.63 -0.46 -1.00
CA THR A 24 15.65 -1.21 0.24
C THR A 24 14.60 -2.33 0.21
N GLU A 25 14.68 -3.27 1.12
CA GLU A 25 13.61 -4.28 1.25
C GLU A 25 12.30 -3.63 1.69
N GLU A 26 12.37 -2.56 2.48
CA GLU A 26 11.21 -1.76 2.87
C GLU A 26 10.54 -1.11 1.66
N ASP A 27 11.32 -0.51 0.73
CA ASP A 27 10.80 0.03 -0.53
C ASP A 27 10.08 -1.04 -1.36
N ARG A 28 10.59 -2.27 -1.34
CA ARG A 28 9.99 -3.40 -2.07
C ARG A 28 8.67 -3.84 -1.45
N VAL A 29 8.60 -3.92 -0.12
CA VAL A 29 7.36 -4.23 0.61
C VAL A 29 6.35 -3.11 0.41
N SER A 30 6.76 -1.84 0.58
CA SER A 30 5.92 -0.67 0.33
C SER A 30 5.34 -0.68 -1.08
N LYS A 31 6.17 -1.06 -2.08
CA LYS A 31 5.71 -1.19 -3.47
C LYS A 31 4.61 -2.24 -3.61
N VAL A 32 4.69 -3.39 -2.96
CA VAL A 32 3.61 -4.41 -2.99
C VAL A 32 2.31 -3.82 -2.48
N ILE A 33 2.35 -3.08 -1.37
CA ILE A 33 1.16 -2.43 -0.79
C ILE A 33 0.57 -1.40 -1.77
N THR A 34 1.40 -0.54 -2.35
CA THR A 34 0.94 0.48 -3.31
C THR A 34 0.46 -0.12 -4.63
N ASP A 35 1.06 -1.22 -5.09
CA ASP A 35 0.60 -1.94 -6.28
C ASP A 35 -0.79 -2.58 -6.05
N ILE A 36 -1.03 -3.14 -4.85
CA ILE A 36 -2.34 -3.67 -4.46
C ILE A 36 -3.37 -2.54 -4.36
N GLN A 37 -3.01 -1.41 -3.75
CA GLN A 37 -3.87 -0.23 -3.67
C GLN A 37 -4.29 0.24 -5.07
N ALA A 38 -3.34 0.47 -5.98
CA ALA A 38 -3.60 0.92 -7.34
C ALA A 38 -4.48 -0.10 -8.10
N ALA A 39 -4.17 -1.41 -7.97
CA ALA A 39 -4.95 -2.46 -8.58
C ALA A 39 -6.38 -2.54 -8.03
N ALA A 40 -6.59 -2.25 -6.75
CA ALA A 40 -7.91 -2.20 -6.14
C ALA A 40 -8.73 -1.00 -6.64
N GLU A 41 -8.12 0.17 -6.81
CA GLU A 41 -8.75 1.35 -7.41
C GLU A 41 -9.13 1.12 -8.88
N GLU A 42 -8.29 0.37 -9.62
CA GLU A 42 -8.56 -0.08 -10.99
C GLU A 42 -9.53 -1.28 -11.04
N LYS A 43 -9.84 -1.90 -9.90
CA LYS A 43 -10.59 -3.15 -9.76
C LYS A 43 -9.98 -4.31 -10.54
N ASP A 44 -8.68 -4.29 -10.71
CA ASP A 44 -7.91 -5.33 -11.39
C ASP A 44 -7.57 -6.46 -10.41
N VAL A 45 -8.53 -7.39 -10.25
CA VAL A 45 -8.37 -8.55 -9.38
C VAL A 45 -7.13 -9.37 -9.75
N LYS A 46 -6.80 -9.46 -11.04
CA LYS A 46 -5.61 -10.21 -11.49
C LYS A 46 -4.33 -9.59 -10.96
N LYS A 47 -4.20 -8.25 -11.01
CA LYS A 47 -3.03 -7.56 -10.45
C LYS A 47 -2.96 -7.72 -8.93
N ILE A 48 -4.09 -7.65 -8.22
CA ILE A 48 -4.12 -7.91 -6.77
C ILE A 48 -3.61 -9.33 -6.51
N MET A 49 -4.20 -10.35 -7.15
CA MET A 49 -3.85 -11.76 -6.95
C MET A 49 -2.39 -12.07 -7.29
N ASN A 50 -1.77 -11.32 -8.22
CA ASN A 50 -0.34 -11.45 -8.52
C ASN A 50 0.57 -11.01 -7.36
N ASN A 51 0.07 -10.19 -6.45
CA ASN A 51 0.79 -9.74 -5.26
C ASN A 51 0.54 -10.64 -4.03
N LEU A 52 -0.39 -11.58 -4.11
CA LEU A 52 -0.66 -12.56 -3.06
C LEU A 52 0.15 -13.84 -3.28
N SER A 53 0.57 -14.45 -2.17
CA SER A 53 1.12 -15.81 -2.18
C SER A 53 0.03 -16.83 -2.57
N LYS A 54 0.43 -17.89 -3.26
CA LYS A 54 -0.46 -19.03 -3.51
C LYS A 54 -0.86 -19.77 -2.24
N THR A 55 -0.09 -19.57 -1.16
CA THR A 55 -0.36 -20.12 0.18
C THR A 55 -1.07 -19.11 1.08
N TYR A 56 -1.70 -18.06 0.51
CA TYR A 56 -2.45 -17.07 1.28
C TYR A 56 -3.51 -17.74 2.15
N SER A 57 -3.54 -17.34 3.41
CA SER A 57 -4.57 -17.74 4.37
C SER A 57 -4.65 -16.70 5.48
N ASP A 58 -5.84 -16.26 5.86
CA ASP A 58 -6.07 -15.24 6.87
C ASP A 58 -6.94 -15.72 8.04
N PRO A 59 -6.96 -14.97 9.16
CA PRO A 59 -7.76 -15.31 10.33
C PRO A 59 -9.28 -15.29 10.09
N GLN A 60 -9.75 -14.58 9.05
CA GLN A 60 -11.16 -14.55 8.66
C GLN A 60 -11.59 -15.79 7.89
N GLY A 61 -10.66 -16.70 7.59
CA GLY A 61 -10.92 -17.97 6.91
C GLY A 61 -10.84 -17.91 5.39
N PHE A 62 -10.37 -16.78 4.81
CA PHE A 62 -10.13 -16.70 3.38
C PHE A 62 -8.78 -17.34 3.02
N ASN A 63 -8.77 -18.07 1.94
CA ASN A 63 -7.58 -18.56 1.26
C ASN A 63 -7.44 -17.87 -0.11
N TYR A 64 -6.41 -18.25 -0.88
CA TYR A 64 -6.12 -17.65 -2.18
C TYR A 64 -7.34 -17.64 -3.15
N GLU A 65 -8.14 -18.70 -3.20
CA GLU A 65 -9.29 -18.76 -4.09
C GLU A 65 -10.50 -18.00 -3.55
N THR A 66 -10.76 -18.11 -2.26
CA THR A 66 -11.92 -17.45 -1.63
C THR A 66 -11.75 -15.95 -1.52
N ILE A 67 -10.51 -15.44 -1.27
CA ILE A 67 -10.24 -14.01 -1.28
C ILE A 67 -10.46 -13.39 -2.67
N LYS A 68 -10.16 -14.13 -3.74
CA LYS A 68 -10.46 -13.71 -5.11
C LYS A 68 -11.95 -13.50 -5.33
N SER A 69 -12.76 -14.44 -4.85
CA SER A 69 -14.23 -14.36 -4.96
C SER A 69 -14.79 -13.19 -4.14
N LEU A 70 -14.23 -12.95 -2.94
CA LEU A 70 -14.58 -11.79 -2.11
C LEU A 70 -14.32 -10.48 -2.85
N LEU A 71 -13.12 -10.33 -3.45
CA LEU A 71 -12.74 -9.13 -4.19
C LEU A 71 -13.68 -8.88 -5.38
N LEU A 72 -14.02 -9.92 -6.15
CA LEU A 72 -14.95 -9.81 -7.27
C LEU A 72 -16.33 -9.34 -6.81
N GLY A 73 -16.86 -9.91 -5.72
CA GLY A 73 -18.14 -9.51 -5.12
C GLY A 73 -18.11 -8.06 -4.62
N TYR A 74 -17.05 -7.69 -3.92
CA TYR A 74 -16.88 -6.33 -3.39
C TYR A 74 -16.82 -5.29 -4.51
N PHE A 75 -16.07 -5.54 -5.57
CA PHE A 75 -15.93 -4.63 -6.71
C PHE A 75 -17.20 -4.54 -7.57
N PHE A 76 -18.03 -5.58 -7.53
CA PHE A 76 -19.33 -5.55 -8.18
C PHE A 76 -20.32 -4.59 -7.47
N ILE A 77 -20.32 -4.63 -6.13
CA ILE A 77 -21.21 -3.79 -5.31
C ILE A 77 -20.72 -2.33 -5.29
N HIS A 78 -19.40 -2.11 -5.31
CA HIS A 78 -18.79 -0.78 -5.24
C HIS A 78 -18.17 -0.41 -6.60
N PRO A 79 -18.92 0.26 -7.49
CA PRO A 79 -18.45 0.58 -8.85
C PRO A 79 -17.26 1.54 -8.88
N LYS A 80 -17.08 2.36 -7.85
CA LYS A 80 -15.93 3.25 -7.68
C LYS A 80 -15.38 3.11 -6.27
N ILE A 81 -14.09 2.86 -6.17
CA ILE A 81 -13.38 2.73 -4.89
C ILE A 81 -12.11 3.57 -4.97
N SER A 82 -11.85 4.34 -3.93
CA SER A 82 -10.58 5.03 -3.75
C SER A 82 -10.03 4.72 -2.36
N PHE A 83 -8.70 4.56 -2.28
CA PHE A 83 -7.99 4.31 -1.04
C PHE A 83 -7.09 5.50 -0.72
N TYR A 84 -7.16 5.97 0.52
CA TYR A 84 -6.27 6.99 1.06
C TYR A 84 -5.50 6.37 2.23
N ILE A 85 -4.25 6.04 1.98
CA ILE A 85 -3.36 5.51 3.03
C ILE A 85 -2.91 6.69 3.89
N ASN A 86 -3.36 6.72 5.14
CA ASN A 86 -2.99 7.77 6.11
C ASN A 86 -1.72 7.42 6.87
N ASN A 87 -1.49 6.13 7.07
CA ASN A 87 -0.33 5.63 7.80
C ASN A 87 0.09 4.26 7.23
N LEU A 88 1.39 4.07 7.07
CA LEU A 88 2.00 2.80 6.68
C LEU A 88 3.24 2.58 7.55
N LYS A 89 3.22 1.52 8.35
CA LYS A 89 4.37 1.08 9.13
C LYS A 89 4.78 -0.29 8.65
N ILE A 90 6.04 -0.46 8.31
CA ILE A 90 6.62 -1.72 7.84
C ILE A 90 7.68 -2.17 8.83
N SER A 91 7.66 -3.46 9.16
CA SER A 91 8.70 -4.13 9.94
C SER A 91 9.15 -5.35 9.16
N ILE A 92 10.46 -5.51 8.99
CA ILE A 92 11.05 -6.60 8.21
C ILE A 92 11.93 -7.44 9.13
N GLU A 93 11.76 -8.74 9.05
CA GLU A 93 12.56 -9.73 9.74
C GLU A 93 12.97 -10.84 8.77
N ASN A 94 14.22 -10.81 8.33
CA ASN A 94 14.78 -11.76 7.35
C ASN A 94 13.96 -11.82 6.04
N THR A 95 13.21 -12.91 5.86
CA THR A 95 12.36 -13.16 4.68
C THR A 95 10.88 -12.91 4.95
N SER A 96 10.55 -12.37 6.12
CA SER A 96 9.18 -12.03 6.52
C SER A 96 9.05 -10.53 6.75
N ALA A 97 7.87 -9.99 6.47
CA ALA A 97 7.55 -8.60 6.76
C ALA A 97 6.13 -8.50 7.32
N LYS A 98 5.91 -7.47 8.14
CA LYS A 98 4.59 -7.05 8.60
C LYS A 98 4.36 -5.61 8.20
N ALA A 99 3.20 -5.31 7.66
CA ALA A 99 2.76 -3.95 7.38
C ALA A 99 1.47 -3.65 8.16
N VAL A 100 1.44 -2.51 8.85
CA VAL A 100 0.25 -1.96 9.49
C VAL A 100 -0.15 -0.73 8.71
N ILE A 101 -1.35 -0.74 8.16
CA ILE A 101 -1.85 0.28 7.25
C ILE A 101 -3.13 0.84 7.82
N ARG A 102 -3.20 2.16 7.99
CA ARG A 102 -4.47 2.84 8.23
C ARG A 102 -4.90 3.54 6.96
N ALA A 103 -6.09 3.24 6.49
CA ALA A 103 -6.61 3.81 5.26
C ALA A 103 -8.09 4.19 5.36
N VAL A 104 -8.46 5.23 4.64
CA VAL A 104 -9.87 5.60 4.40
C VAL A 104 -10.26 5.06 3.02
N LEU A 105 -11.35 4.33 2.98
CA LEU A 105 -11.98 3.84 1.76
C LEU A 105 -13.18 4.71 1.41
N THR A 106 -13.34 5.03 0.14
CA THR A 106 -14.46 5.82 -0.36
C THR A 106 -15.07 5.19 -1.59
N SER A 107 -16.36 5.44 -1.82
CA SER A 107 -17.08 4.98 -3.00
C SER A 107 -17.09 6.00 -4.15
N GLY A 108 -16.20 6.98 -4.12
CA GLY A 108 -16.12 8.08 -5.10
C GLY A 108 -14.79 8.19 -5.81
N ASN A 109 -14.68 9.15 -6.73
CA ASN A 109 -13.42 9.52 -7.34
C ASN A 109 -12.48 10.14 -6.28
N LYS A 110 -11.17 9.97 -6.44
CA LYS A 110 -10.19 10.66 -5.61
C LYS A 110 -10.37 12.17 -5.72
N THR A 111 -10.52 12.82 -4.58
CA THR A 111 -10.49 14.28 -4.43
C THR A 111 -9.19 14.69 -3.75
N GLY A 112 -8.84 15.97 -3.81
CA GLY A 112 -7.55 16.46 -3.29
C GLY A 112 -7.43 16.43 -1.76
N SER A 113 -8.54 16.26 -1.01
CA SER A 113 -8.55 16.27 0.45
C SER A 113 -9.44 15.17 1.02
N VAL A 114 -8.99 14.56 2.11
CA VAL A 114 -9.76 13.54 2.86
C VAL A 114 -11.01 14.15 3.49
N THR A 115 -10.99 15.45 3.83
CA THR A 115 -12.12 16.16 4.42
C THR A 115 -13.32 16.30 3.48
N ASP A 116 -13.09 16.28 2.17
CA ASP A 116 -14.13 16.43 1.16
C ASP A 116 -14.90 15.12 0.89
N ILE A 117 -14.46 14.00 1.49
CA ILE A 117 -14.88 12.64 1.16
C ILE A 117 -15.86 12.05 2.19
N VAL A 118 -15.93 12.63 3.38
CA VAL A 118 -16.66 12.08 4.53
C VAL A 118 -18.10 11.64 4.21
N PRO A 119 -18.91 12.34 3.39
CA PRO A 119 -20.26 11.89 3.07
C PRO A 119 -20.33 10.63 2.20
N GLN A 120 -19.24 10.26 1.51
CA GLN A 120 -19.16 9.09 0.63
C GLN A 120 -18.18 8.03 1.15
N SER A 121 -17.74 8.16 2.40
CA SER A 121 -16.80 7.25 3.02
C SER A 121 -17.41 5.86 3.21
N LEU A 122 -16.70 4.83 2.76
CA LEU A 122 -16.98 3.44 3.12
C LEU A 122 -16.45 3.10 4.51
N GLY A 123 -15.61 3.95 5.08
CA GLY A 123 -15.08 3.85 6.44
C GLY A 123 -13.55 3.96 6.51
N MET A 124 -13.08 4.04 7.74
CA MET A 124 -11.66 3.94 8.07
C MET A 124 -11.36 2.51 8.50
N TYR A 125 -10.25 1.98 8.02
CA TYR A 125 -9.84 0.62 8.31
C TYR A 125 -8.37 0.56 8.73
N ASP A 126 -8.10 -0.30 9.69
CA ASP A 126 -6.75 -0.77 9.98
C ASP A 126 -6.56 -2.15 9.35
N PHE A 127 -5.50 -2.26 8.53
CA PHE A 127 -5.09 -3.51 7.90
C PHE A 127 -3.78 -3.98 8.53
N TYR A 128 -3.73 -5.26 8.87
CA TYR A 128 -2.56 -5.96 9.38
C TYR A 128 -2.14 -6.98 8.33
N VAL A 129 -1.07 -6.71 7.63
CA VAL A 129 -0.65 -7.50 6.46
C VAL A 129 0.66 -8.20 6.76
N SER A 130 0.68 -9.52 6.57
CA SER A 130 1.89 -10.34 6.63
C SER A 130 2.38 -10.64 5.22
N LEU A 131 3.69 -10.50 5.01
CA LEU A 131 4.31 -10.77 3.72
C LEU A 131 5.50 -11.72 3.90
N LYS A 132 5.79 -12.47 2.84
CA LYS A 132 6.98 -13.33 2.75
C LYS A 132 7.71 -13.07 1.44
N LYS A 133 9.03 -13.14 1.51
CA LYS A 133 9.89 -13.02 0.34
C LYS A 133 9.96 -14.38 -0.35
N GLU A 134 9.41 -14.45 -1.54
CA GLU A 134 9.46 -15.61 -2.44
C GLU A 134 10.48 -15.40 -3.56
N SER A 135 10.68 -16.40 -4.43
CA SER A 135 11.63 -16.32 -5.53
C SER A 135 11.37 -15.17 -6.51
N ASN A 136 10.10 -14.76 -6.67
CA ASN A 136 9.63 -13.70 -7.56
C ASN A 136 9.32 -12.37 -6.83
N GLY A 137 9.77 -12.22 -5.58
CA GLY A 137 9.61 -11.01 -4.78
C GLY A 137 8.74 -11.19 -3.55
N TRP A 138 8.38 -10.06 -2.91
CA TRP A 138 7.51 -10.07 -1.74
C TRP A 138 6.07 -10.39 -2.12
N LYS A 139 5.42 -11.25 -1.33
CA LYS A 139 4.02 -11.67 -1.52
C LYS A 139 3.27 -11.58 -0.20
N VAL A 140 2.02 -11.12 -0.26
CA VAL A 140 1.13 -11.13 0.89
C VAL A 140 0.71 -12.57 1.18
N THR A 141 0.91 -13.01 2.41
CA THR A 141 0.55 -14.36 2.89
C THR A 141 -0.69 -14.35 3.77
N SER A 142 -1.01 -13.20 4.37
CA SER A 142 -2.19 -13.02 5.21
C SER A 142 -2.54 -11.53 5.28
N ALA A 143 -3.82 -11.21 5.38
CA ALA A 143 -4.29 -9.88 5.71
C ALA A 143 -5.48 -9.98 6.66
N GLU A 144 -5.49 -9.13 7.67
CA GLU A 144 -6.61 -8.94 8.59
C GLU A 144 -7.00 -7.46 8.52
N TRP A 145 -8.28 -7.15 8.62
CA TRP A 145 -8.74 -5.78 8.63
C TRP A 145 -9.85 -5.58 9.65
N THR A 146 -9.84 -4.40 10.26
CA THR A 146 -10.84 -3.98 11.23
C THR A 146 -11.38 -2.60 10.85
N HIS A 147 -12.68 -2.41 10.97
CA HIS A 147 -13.30 -1.09 10.82
C HIS A 147 -12.96 -0.25 12.05
N VAL A 148 -12.52 1.00 11.82
CA VAL A 148 -12.25 1.97 12.88
C VAL A 148 -13.44 2.92 12.98
N GLU A 149 -14.16 2.87 14.09
CA GLU A 149 -15.21 3.85 14.36
C GLU A 149 -14.56 5.22 14.59
N MET A 150 -14.95 6.21 13.79
CA MET A 150 -14.59 7.59 14.07
C MET A 150 -15.42 8.04 15.26
N MET A 151 -14.78 8.23 16.42
CA MET A 151 -15.45 8.86 17.55
C MET A 151 -15.91 10.25 17.12
N ASN A 152 -17.21 10.46 17.12
CA ASN A 152 -17.83 11.77 16.99
C ASN A 152 -17.45 12.59 18.21
N THR A 153 -16.37 13.35 18.17
CA THR A 153 -16.05 14.40 19.16
C THR A 153 -16.92 15.61 18.87
N GLY A 154 -18.23 15.46 19.01
CA GLY A 154 -19.21 16.49 18.73
C GLY A 154 -20.40 16.42 19.66
N GLU A 155 -20.15 16.21 20.97
CA GLU A 155 -21.09 16.62 22.02
C GLU A 155 -20.29 17.37 23.07
N ALA A 156 -20.05 18.66 22.79
CA ALA A 156 -19.84 19.63 23.85
C ALA A 156 -21.17 19.73 24.60
N ASP A 157 -21.20 19.16 25.78
CA ASP A 157 -22.24 19.33 26.80
C ASP A 157 -22.36 20.85 27.09
N ASP A 158 -23.40 21.48 26.53
CA ASP A 158 -23.92 22.76 26.98
C ASP A 158 -24.98 22.48 28.03
N SER A 159 -24.55 22.50 29.29
CA SER A 159 -25.40 22.59 30.44
C SER A 159 -24.95 23.69 31.37
#